data_4353a4d41ae6e4428e9511da38b8c8a7
#
_entry.id   4353a4d41ae6e4428e9511da38b8c8a7
#
_cell.length_a   1.000
_cell.length_b   1.000
_cell.length_c   1.000
_cell.angle_alpha   90.00
_cell.angle_beta   90.00
_cell.angle_gamma   90.00
#
_symmetry.space_group_name_H-M   'P 1'
#
loop_
_entity.id
_entity.type
_entity.pdbx_description
1 polymer ?
#
loop_
_entity_poly.entity_id
_entity_poly.type
_entity_poly.pdbx_seq_one_letter_code
_entity_poly.pdbx_strand_id
1 'polypeptide(L)'
;MILVSIISLIIARFLKLPAGDLVGPMFGVGYLYAAKIISGELPPIILIFVLWILGSNLGLRFPRLDLNSFLKLFIHGCIIFALLFLLSLLFTFFLLPFSNETGLSIFLAFAPGGLGEMATIGVIFGANPAFISVHHVVRVIFCALLAIFLSKRFLIK
;
A
#
# COMPACT_ATOMS: atom_id res chain seq x y z
N MET A 1 -15.69 13.92 5.56
CA MET A 1 -14.77 12.91 4.98
C MET A 1 -15.23 12.42 3.61
N ILE A 2 -16.42 11.83 3.47
CA ILE A 2 -16.91 11.27 2.18
C ILE A 2 -16.93 12.31 1.05
N LEU A 3 -17.46 13.50 1.28
CA LEU A 3 -17.50 14.57 0.27
C LEU A 3 -16.11 14.95 -0.23
N VAL A 4 -15.14 15.07 0.68
CA VAL A 4 -13.75 15.41 0.31
C VAL A 4 -13.10 14.28 -0.47
N SER A 5 -13.35 13.02 -0.10
CA SER A 5 -12.88 11.86 -0.85
C SER A 5 -13.43 11.85 -2.28
N ILE A 6 -14.69 12.18 -2.47
CA ILE A 6 -15.32 12.25 -3.80
C ILE A 6 -14.73 13.41 -4.62
N ILE A 7 -14.59 14.59 -4.03
CA ILE A 7 -14.03 15.75 -4.72
C ILE A 7 -12.58 15.48 -5.15
N SER A 8 -11.75 14.97 -4.24
CA SER A 8 -10.36 14.67 -4.54
C SER A 8 -10.20 13.53 -5.55
N LEU A 9 -11.11 12.56 -5.56
CA LEU A 9 -11.17 11.51 -6.58
C LEU A 9 -11.48 12.10 -7.97
N ILE A 10 -12.47 13.00 -8.06
CA ILE A 10 -12.83 13.67 -9.32
C ILE A 10 -11.65 14.50 -9.84
N ILE A 11 -10.99 15.26 -8.96
CA ILE A 11 -9.82 16.07 -9.31
C ILE A 11 -8.68 15.17 -9.81
N ALA A 12 -8.39 14.06 -9.12
CA ALA A 12 -7.34 13.13 -9.50
C ALA A 12 -7.60 12.45 -10.84
N ARG A 13 -8.87 12.12 -11.15
CA ARG A 13 -9.28 11.60 -12.46
C ARG A 13 -9.13 12.65 -13.56
N PHE A 14 -9.51 13.89 -13.29
CA PHE A 14 -9.36 14.99 -14.25
C PHE A 14 -7.89 15.26 -14.58
N LEU A 15 -7.01 15.17 -13.57
CA LEU A 15 -5.56 15.31 -13.73
C LEU A 15 -4.90 14.06 -14.34
N LYS A 16 -5.67 13.00 -14.64
CA LYS A 16 -5.16 11.72 -15.19
C LYS A 16 -4.00 11.13 -14.36
N LEU A 17 -4.08 11.29 -13.05
CA LEU A 17 -3.04 10.76 -12.17
C LEU A 17 -3.03 9.21 -12.20
N PRO A 18 -1.84 8.60 -12.21
CA PRO A 18 -1.73 7.15 -12.10
C PRO A 18 -2.32 6.69 -10.76
N ALA A 19 -3.18 5.67 -10.82
CA ALA A 19 -3.93 5.20 -9.65
C ALA A 19 -4.76 6.33 -8.96
N GLY A 20 -5.28 7.29 -9.72
CA GLY A 20 -5.99 8.47 -9.21
C GLY A 20 -7.16 8.14 -8.30
N ASP A 21 -7.79 6.99 -8.49
CA ASP A 21 -8.89 6.49 -7.67
C ASP A 21 -8.47 6.18 -6.21
N LEU A 22 -7.20 5.86 -5.99
CA LEU A 22 -6.62 5.61 -4.68
C LEU A 22 -5.90 6.87 -4.15
N VAL A 23 -5.06 7.43 -5.00
CA VAL A 23 -4.13 8.52 -4.66
C VAL A 23 -4.91 9.82 -4.36
N GLY A 24 -5.96 10.13 -5.13
CA GLY A 24 -6.76 11.33 -4.96
C GLY A 24 -7.38 11.45 -3.55
N PRO A 25 -8.23 10.50 -3.14
CA PRO A 25 -8.83 10.50 -1.81
C PRO A 25 -7.79 10.46 -0.68
N MET A 26 -6.69 9.71 -0.88
CA MET A 26 -5.62 9.59 0.11
C MET A 26 -4.97 10.96 0.39
N PHE A 27 -4.59 11.71 -0.65
CA PHE A 27 -4.01 13.03 -0.48
C PHE A 27 -5.02 14.06 0.00
N GLY A 28 -6.25 14.05 -0.53
CA GLY A 28 -7.28 15.02 -0.14
C GLY A 28 -7.68 14.87 1.32
N VAL A 29 -7.97 13.67 1.78
CA VAL A 29 -8.33 13.41 3.19
C VAL A 29 -7.10 13.54 4.08
N GLY A 30 -5.94 13.05 3.64
CA GLY A 30 -4.68 13.13 4.38
C GLY A 30 -4.25 14.57 4.67
N TYR A 31 -4.40 15.47 3.69
CA TYR A 31 -4.12 16.89 3.87
C TYR A 31 -5.02 17.53 4.93
N LEU A 32 -6.32 17.27 4.89
CA LEU A 32 -7.27 17.81 5.86
C LEU A 32 -7.04 17.28 7.29
N TYR A 33 -6.60 16.01 7.38
CA TYR A 33 -6.22 15.39 8.64
C TYR A 33 -4.94 16.02 9.20
N ALA A 34 -3.92 16.20 8.35
CA ALA A 34 -2.65 16.85 8.72
C ALA A 34 -2.86 18.33 9.11
N ALA A 35 -3.75 19.02 8.43
CA ALA A 35 -4.15 20.40 8.76
C ALA A 35 -5.06 20.52 10.00
N LYS A 36 -5.37 19.39 10.67
CA LYS A 36 -6.28 19.33 11.84
C LYS A 36 -7.66 19.92 11.60
N ILE A 37 -8.10 20.01 10.35
CA ILE A 37 -9.43 20.53 9.96
C ILE A 37 -10.50 19.46 10.23
N ILE A 38 -10.13 18.19 10.10
CA ILE A 38 -11.00 17.04 10.36
C ILE A 38 -10.31 16.17 11.41
N SER A 39 -11.04 15.83 12.46
CA SER A 39 -10.67 14.84 13.45
C SER A 39 -11.78 13.80 13.53
N GLY A 40 -11.43 12.54 13.59
CA GLY A 40 -12.38 11.44 13.75
C GLY A 40 -11.80 10.13 13.23
N GLU A 41 -12.18 9.05 13.85
CA GLU A 41 -11.81 7.70 13.44
C GLU A 41 -13.03 7.02 12.79
N LEU A 42 -12.77 6.20 11.79
CA LEU A 42 -13.82 5.36 11.22
C LEU A 42 -14.21 4.28 12.24
N PRO A 43 -15.52 4.08 12.51
CA PRO A 43 -15.95 2.99 13.36
C PRO A 43 -15.39 1.66 12.86
N PRO A 44 -14.87 0.80 13.73
CA PRO A 44 -14.26 -0.49 13.34
C PRO A 44 -15.19 -1.37 12.50
N ILE A 45 -16.49 -1.28 12.73
CA ILE A 45 -17.49 -2.03 12.00
C ILE A 45 -17.49 -1.69 10.50
N ILE A 46 -17.31 -0.41 10.15
CA ILE A 46 -17.24 0.03 8.74
C ILE A 46 -15.97 -0.53 8.09
N LEU A 47 -14.85 -0.54 8.81
CA LEU A 47 -13.59 -1.12 8.33
C LEU A 47 -13.74 -2.62 8.02
N ILE A 48 -14.39 -3.36 8.90
CA ILE A 48 -14.68 -4.79 8.70
C ILE A 48 -15.52 -5.01 7.45
N PHE A 49 -16.58 -4.22 7.23
CA PHE A 49 -17.41 -4.31 6.03
C PHE A 49 -16.60 -4.02 4.75
N VAL A 50 -15.77 -2.99 4.75
CA VAL A 50 -14.90 -2.65 3.61
C VAL A 50 -13.93 -3.78 3.31
N LEU A 51 -13.29 -4.35 4.33
CA LEU A 51 -12.38 -5.50 4.18
C LEU A 51 -13.11 -6.75 3.64
N TRP A 52 -14.33 -6.98 4.07
CA TRP A 52 -15.18 -8.08 3.57
C TRP A 52 -15.47 -7.92 2.07
N ILE A 53 -15.89 -6.73 1.65
CA ILE A 53 -16.15 -6.41 0.24
C ILE A 53 -14.88 -6.55 -0.60
N LEU A 54 -13.74 -6.04 -0.10
CA LEU A 54 -12.46 -6.17 -0.79
C LEU A 54 -12.03 -7.63 -0.92
N GLY A 55 -12.10 -8.40 0.15
CA GLY A 55 -11.75 -9.82 0.13
C GLY A 55 -12.64 -10.62 -0.82
N SER A 56 -13.96 -10.37 -0.81
CA SER A 56 -14.90 -11.00 -1.73
C SER A 56 -14.60 -10.65 -3.20
N ASN A 57 -14.30 -9.38 -3.48
CA ASN A 57 -13.95 -8.93 -4.84
C ASN A 57 -12.65 -9.58 -5.33
N LEU A 58 -11.65 -9.72 -4.46
CA LEU A 58 -10.43 -10.46 -4.79
C LEU A 58 -10.72 -11.93 -5.07
N GLY A 59 -11.55 -12.58 -4.24
CA GLY A 59 -11.94 -13.98 -4.43
C GLY A 59 -12.63 -14.22 -5.78
N LEU A 60 -13.49 -13.31 -6.23
CA LEU A 60 -14.20 -13.40 -7.51
C LEU A 60 -13.25 -13.28 -8.73
N ARG A 61 -12.07 -12.74 -8.55
CA ARG A 61 -11.06 -12.61 -9.63
C ARG A 61 -10.23 -13.88 -9.82
N PHE A 62 -10.34 -14.85 -8.92
CA PHE A 62 -9.64 -16.12 -9.10
C PHE A 62 -10.27 -16.90 -10.26
N PRO A 63 -9.50 -17.23 -11.31
CA PRO A 63 -9.97 -18.11 -12.36
C PRO A 63 -10.22 -19.51 -11.78
N ARG A 64 -11.01 -20.32 -12.47
CA ARG A 64 -11.18 -21.74 -12.13
C ARG A 64 -9.83 -22.44 -12.30
N LEU A 65 -9.08 -22.55 -11.22
CA LEU A 65 -7.79 -23.21 -11.20
C LEU A 65 -7.98 -24.66 -10.74
N ASP A 66 -7.35 -25.58 -11.45
CA ASP A 66 -7.12 -26.93 -10.95
C ASP A 66 -6.11 -26.89 -9.79
N LEU A 67 -6.16 -27.87 -8.92
CA LEU A 67 -5.35 -27.94 -7.72
C LEU A 67 -3.83 -27.84 -8.03
N ASN A 68 -3.39 -28.45 -9.12
CA ASN A 68 -1.98 -28.45 -9.53
C ASN A 68 -1.52 -27.03 -9.93
N SER A 69 -2.35 -26.32 -10.69
CA SER A 69 -2.07 -24.93 -11.07
C SER A 69 -2.09 -24.00 -9.86
N PHE A 70 -3.04 -24.21 -8.93
CA PHE A 70 -3.06 -23.46 -7.67
C PHE A 70 -1.80 -23.67 -6.85
N LEU A 71 -1.35 -24.93 -6.66
CA LEU A 71 -0.14 -25.24 -5.91
C LEU A 71 1.11 -24.60 -6.55
N LYS A 72 1.22 -24.66 -7.88
CA LYS A 72 2.33 -24.01 -8.59
C LYS A 72 2.34 -22.50 -8.32
N LEU A 73 1.20 -21.83 -8.47
CA LEU A 73 1.09 -20.39 -8.22
C LEU A 73 1.39 -20.05 -6.76
N PHE A 74 0.93 -20.87 -5.82
CA PHE A 74 1.18 -20.68 -4.39
C PHE A 74 2.68 -20.78 -4.06
N ILE A 75 3.36 -21.81 -4.60
CA ILE A 75 4.81 -21.98 -4.41
C ILE A 75 5.58 -20.78 -4.98
N HIS A 76 5.26 -20.33 -6.20
CA HIS A 76 5.89 -19.14 -6.77
C HIS A 76 5.61 -17.88 -5.93
N GLY A 77 4.40 -17.75 -5.42
CA GLY A 77 4.05 -16.66 -4.50
C GLY A 77 4.88 -16.67 -3.22
N CYS A 78 5.06 -17.85 -2.61
CA CYS A 78 5.90 -18.02 -1.43
C CYS A 78 7.38 -17.69 -1.70
N ILE A 79 7.91 -18.10 -2.86
CA ILE A 79 9.29 -17.76 -3.25
C ILE A 79 9.46 -16.25 -3.40
N ILE A 80 8.54 -15.58 -4.13
CA ILE A 80 8.59 -14.14 -4.31
C ILE A 80 8.47 -13.42 -2.96
N PHE A 81 7.55 -13.86 -2.10
CA PHE A 81 7.40 -13.31 -0.76
C PHE A 81 8.68 -13.45 0.06
N ALA A 82 9.30 -14.64 0.07
CA ALA A 82 10.56 -14.89 0.78
C ALA A 82 11.68 -13.98 0.27
N LEU A 83 11.79 -13.80 -1.04
CA LEU A 83 12.78 -12.90 -1.64
C LEU A 83 12.57 -11.45 -1.21
N LEU A 84 11.33 -10.95 -1.26
CA LEU A 84 10.99 -9.59 -0.83
C LEU A 84 11.20 -9.39 0.67
N PHE A 85 10.90 -10.42 1.48
CA PHE A 85 11.14 -10.41 2.92
C PHE A 85 12.63 -10.32 3.25
N LEU A 86 13.45 -11.14 2.60
CA LEU A 86 14.91 -11.10 2.73
C LEU A 86 15.48 -9.76 2.28
N LEU A 87 14.97 -9.21 1.18
CA LEU A 87 15.36 -7.88 0.70
C LEU A 87 15.03 -6.80 1.72
N SER A 88 13.85 -6.86 2.34
CA SER A 88 13.45 -5.94 3.40
C SER A 88 14.38 -6.02 4.63
N LEU A 89 14.77 -7.23 5.04
CA LEU A 89 15.76 -7.43 6.11
C LEU A 89 17.12 -6.83 5.74
N LEU A 90 17.57 -7.06 4.51
CA LEU A 90 18.84 -6.55 4.01
C LEU A 90 18.84 -5.00 4.00
N PHE A 91 17.78 -4.38 3.51
CA PHE A 91 17.63 -2.92 3.56
C PHE A 91 17.60 -2.40 5.01
N THR A 92 16.92 -3.09 5.89
CA THR A 92 16.88 -2.74 7.32
C THR A 92 18.29 -2.73 7.91
N PHE A 93 19.05 -3.79 7.68
CA PHE A 93 20.42 -3.91 8.17
C PHE A 93 21.33 -2.80 7.63
N PHE A 94 21.18 -2.47 6.35
CA PHE A 94 21.99 -1.44 5.69
C PHE A 94 21.64 -0.03 6.16
N LEU A 95 20.35 0.26 6.38
CA LEU A 95 19.87 1.62 6.70
C LEU A 95 19.91 1.92 8.20
N LEU A 96 19.91 0.89 9.05
CA LEU A 96 19.90 1.07 10.49
C LEU A 96 20.98 2.01 11.02
N PRO A 97 22.26 1.94 10.58
CA PRO A 97 23.30 2.84 11.08
C PRO A 97 23.16 4.29 10.58
N PHE A 98 22.38 4.53 9.53
CA PHE A 98 22.18 5.87 8.94
C PHE A 98 20.85 6.52 9.35
N SER A 99 20.02 5.82 10.13
CA SER A 99 18.68 6.26 10.50
C SER A 99 18.57 6.39 12.02
N ASN A 100 17.83 7.41 12.48
CA ASN A 100 17.46 7.54 13.88
C ASN A 100 16.19 6.71 14.23
N GLU A 101 15.65 5.97 13.26
CA GLU A 101 14.45 5.15 13.45
C GLU A 101 14.80 3.75 14.00
N THR A 102 13.82 3.12 14.62
CA THR A 102 14.01 1.75 15.12
C THR A 102 14.13 0.77 13.95
N GLY A 103 14.89 -0.32 14.14
CA GLY A 103 15.01 -1.36 13.11
C GLY A 103 13.66 -1.93 12.67
N LEU A 104 12.68 -1.98 13.59
CA LEU A 104 11.32 -2.40 13.28
C LEU A 104 10.60 -1.40 12.37
N SER A 105 10.76 -0.09 12.60
CA SER A 105 10.19 0.96 11.74
C SER A 105 10.72 0.84 10.31
N ILE A 106 12.04 0.65 10.18
CA ILE A 106 12.70 0.48 8.88
C ILE A 106 12.22 -0.82 8.21
N PHE A 107 12.21 -1.92 8.94
CA PHE A 107 11.74 -3.20 8.41
C PHE A 107 10.32 -3.12 7.88
N LEU A 108 9.37 -2.58 8.66
CA LEU A 108 7.97 -2.45 8.26
C LEU A 108 7.78 -1.47 7.09
N ALA A 109 8.63 -0.45 6.97
CA ALA A 109 8.61 0.48 5.85
C ALA A 109 8.95 -0.19 4.51
N PHE A 110 9.87 -1.17 4.53
CA PHE A 110 10.28 -1.91 3.33
C PHE A 110 9.59 -3.27 3.17
N ALA A 111 8.91 -3.76 4.19
CA ALA A 111 8.24 -5.06 4.17
C ALA A 111 7.18 -5.14 3.05
N PRO A 112 7.01 -6.32 2.44
CA PRO A 112 5.94 -6.57 1.50
C PRO A 112 4.59 -6.58 2.24
N GLY A 113 3.77 -5.56 2.02
CA GLY A 113 2.46 -5.45 2.65
C GLY A 113 1.72 -4.19 2.24
N GLY A 114 0.49 -4.05 2.70
CA GLY A 114 -0.31 -2.86 2.51
C GLY A 114 0.04 -1.75 3.50
N LEU A 115 -0.19 -0.50 3.09
CA LEU A 115 0.11 0.67 3.92
C LEU A 115 -0.63 0.61 5.26
N GLY A 116 -1.93 0.28 5.23
CA GLY A 116 -2.76 0.25 6.44
C GLY A 116 -2.34 -0.84 7.42
N GLU A 117 -2.07 -2.03 6.91
CA GLU A 117 -1.67 -3.17 7.72
C GLU A 117 -0.30 -2.94 8.37
N MET A 118 0.69 -2.48 7.60
CA MET A 118 2.05 -2.26 8.11
C MET A 118 2.09 -1.10 9.10
N ALA A 119 1.34 -0.02 8.87
CA ALA A 119 1.23 1.07 9.82
C ALA A 119 0.54 0.64 11.13
N THR A 120 -0.52 -0.19 11.04
CA THR A 120 -1.20 -0.74 12.21
C THR A 120 -0.30 -1.66 13.03
N ILE A 121 0.44 -2.54 12.37
CA ILE A 121 1.44 -3.40 13.02
C ILE A 121 2.49 -2.52 13.69
N GLY A 122 2.94 -1.45 13.02
CA GLY A 122 3.88 -0.48 13.57
C GLY A 122 3.39 0.12 14.89
N VAL A 123 2.13 0.56 14.94
CA VAL A 123 1.53 1.10 16.17
C VAL A 123 1.52 0.06 17.29
N ILE A 124 1.10 -1.18 17.00
CA ILE A 124 1.01 -2.26 18.00
C ILE A 124 2.37 -2.57 18.61
N PHE A 125 3.43 -2.55 17.83
CA PHE A 125 4.79 -2.88 18.27
C PHE A 125 5.66 -1.67 18.62
N GLY A 126 5.09 -0.46 18.72
CA GLY A 126 5.80 0.76 19.11
C GLY A 126 6.79 1.29 18.05
N ALA A 127 6.62 0.92 16.79
CA ALA A 127 7.34 1.51 15.66
C ALA A 127 6.70 2.83 15.22
N ASN A 128 7.42 3.63 14.43
CA ASN A 128 6.92 4.92 13.94
C ASN A 128 5.97 4.76 12.75
N PRO A 129 4.64 4.90 12.93
CA PRO A 129 3.68 4.67 11.86
C PRO A 129 3.74 5.74 10.77
N ALA A 130 4.17 6.97 11.10
CA ALA A 130 4.32 8.04 10.12
C ALA A 130 5.46 7.73 9.14
N PHE A 131 6.61 7.28 9.66
CA PHE A 131 7.74 6.84 8.86
C PHE A 131 7.36 5.69 7.92
N ILE A 132 6.69 4.67 8.45
CA ILE A 132 6.20 3.51 7.69
C ILE A 132 5.26 3.97 6.57
N SER A 133 4.27 4.80 6.90
CA SER A 133 3.27 5.26 5.95
C SER A 133 3.86 6.08 4.80
N VAL A 134 4.76 7.01 5.11
CA VAL A 134 5.42 7.83 4.08
C VAL A 134 6.19 6.96 3.08
N HIS A 135 6.95 5.97 3.56
CA HIS A 135 7.70 5.08 2.68
C HIS A 135 6.79 4.24 1.78
N HIS A 136 5.69 3.72 2.32
CA HIS A 136 4.70 2.98 1.51
C HIS A 136 4.06 3.87 0.44
N VAL A 137 3.71 5.12 0.77
CA VAL A 137 3.16 6.08 -0.19
C VAL A 137 4.15 6.37 -1.31
N VAL A 138 5.40 6.70 -0.97
CA VAL A 138 6.46 6.97 -1.94
C VAL A 138 6.66 5.74 -2.85
N ARG A 139 6.70 4.54 -2.29
CA ARG A 139 6.80 3.30 -3.06
C ARG A 139 5.65 3.13 -4.05
N VAL A 140 4.40 3.37 -3.63
CA VAL A 140 3.23 3.25 -4.52
C VAL A 140 3.34 4.25 -5.68
N ILE A 141 3.69 5.50 -5.40
CA ILE A 141 3.86 6.53 -6.42
C ILE A 141 4.99 6.14 -7.38
N PHE A 142 6.13 5.72 -6.86
CA PHE A 142 7.28 5.32 -7.67
C PHE A 142 6.95 4.12 -8.58
N CYS A 143 6.32 3.09 -8.04
CA CYS A 143 5.90 1.92 -8.81
C CYS A 143 4.87 2.29 -9.90
N ALA A 144 3.93 3.19 -9.60
CA ALA A 144 2.95 3.66 -10.57
C ALA A 144 3.62 4.44 -11.72
N LEU A 145 4.54 5.34 -11.41
CA LEU A 145 5.31 6.08 -12.42
C LEU A 145 6.18 5.15 -13.26
N LEU A 146 6.85 4.20 -12.62
CA LEU A 146 7.68 3.21 -13.31
C LEU A 146 6.85 2.33 -14.24
N ALA A 147 5.68 1.90 -13.82
CA ALA A 147 4.76 1.10 -14.63
C ALA A 147 4.32 1.87 -15.89
N ILE A 148 4.01 3.17 -15.77
CA ILE A 148 3.66 4.02 -16.92
C ILE A 148 4.86 4.15 -17.88
N PHE A 149 6.05 4.38 -17.35
CA PHE A 149 7.26 4.52 -18.15
C PHE A 149 7.57 3.23 -18.92
N LEU A 150 7.50 2.10 -18.25
CA LEU A 150 7.74 0.79 -18.86
C LEU A 150 6.66 0.44 -19.91
N SER A 151 5.38 0.72 -19.62
CA SER A 151 4.29 0.46 -20.57
C SER A 151 4.47 1.24 -21.86
N LYS A 152 4.85 2.51 -21.78
CA LYS A 152 5.15 3.32 -22.97
C LYS A 152 6.34 2.78 -23.78
N ARG A 153 7.34 2.22 -23.12
CA ARG A 153 8.56 1.74 -23.79
C ARG A 153 8.40 0.34 -24.41
N PHE A 154 7.58 -0.52 -23.81
CA PHE A 154 7.45 -1.92 -24.20
C PHE A 154 6.14 -2.28 -24.90
N LEU A 155 5.08 -1.50 -24.74
CA LEU A 155 3.76 -1.78 -25.33
C LEU A 155 3.46 -0.93 -26.58
N ILE A 156 4.27 0.09 -26.88
CA ILE A 156 4.17 0.86 -28.13
C ILE A 156 5.28 0.36 -29.07
N LYS A 157 5.09 -0.85 -29.58
CA LYS A 157 5.71 -1.37 -30.78
C LYS A 157 4.63 -1.81 -31.75
#